data_8bb01c7a2fe4823aa3aae71d103714c2
#
_entry.id   8bb01c7a2fe4823aa3aae71d103714c2
#
_cell.length_a   1.000
_cell.length_b   1.000
_cell.length_c   1.000
_cell.angle_alpha   90.00
_cell.angle_beta   90.00
_cell.angle_gamma   90.00
#
_symmetry.space_group_name_H-M   'P 1'
#
loop_
_entity.id
_entity.type
_entity.pdbx_description
1 polymer ?
#
loop_
_entity_poly.entity_id
_entity_poly.type
_entity_poly.pdbx_seq_one_letter_code
_entity_poly.pdbx_strand_id
1 'polypeptide(L)'
;MLYFAYGSNMQRAAMRRRCPNARPVGPARLERHRFFVGIDGWGSVRPQPGATVHGVLWRLTPRDVAALHAYELLDKGLYDVRHLPVRSGARLISAMTYVLRRRSPGRPKPGYVEMIAASARGWNLPEAYIRSVARWSVSRWTGARVIETGQRA
;
A
#
# COMPACT_ATOMS: atom_id res chain seq x y z
N MET A 1 1.59 10.86 15.86
CA MET A 1 0.69 10.33 14.80
C MET A 1 1.18 8.96 14.35
N LEU A 2 0.31 7.98 14.36
CA LEU A 2 0.61 6.66 13.81
C LEU A 2 0.16 6.60 12.36
N TYR A 3 1.01 6.03 11.51
CA TYR A 3 0.79 5.90 10.08
C TYR A 3 0.98 4.45 9.65
N PHE A 4 0.00 3.91 8.93
CA PHE A 4 0.05 2.56 8.35
C PHE A 4 0.45 2.63 6.89
N ALA A 5 1.62 2.10 6.57
CA ALA A 5 2.18 2.01 5.23
C ALA A 5 2.03 0.60 4.68
N TYR A 6 1.44 0.46 3.51
CA TYR A 6 1.26 -0.82 2.81
C TYR A 6 1.90 -0.83 1.42
N GLY A 7 2.46 0.30 0.99
CA GLY A 7 3.08 0.49 -0.32
C GLY A 7 4.55 0.92 -0.22
N SER A 8 4.94 1.91 -1.02
CA SER A 8 6.34 2.37 -1.11
C SER A 8 6.92 2.85 0.23
N ASN A 9 6.08 3.35 1.13
CA ASN A 9 6.52 3.85 2.43
C ASN A 9 6.83 2.73 3.45
N MET A 10 6.70 1.48 3.07
CA MET A 10 7.29 0.37 3.83
C MET A 10 8.81 0.34 3.69
N GLN A 11 9.36 0.87 2.60
CA GLN A 11 10.80 0.87 2.34
C GLN A 11 11.52 1.82 3.30
N ARG A 12 12.46 1.28 4.08
CA ARG A 12 13.16 2.04 5.12
C ARG A 12 13.96 3.21 4.55
N ALA A 13 14.65 2.99 3.43
CA ALA A 13 15.45 4.03 2.79
C ALA A 13 14.59 5.18 2.26
N ALA A 14 13.45 4.86 1.67
CA ALA A 14 12.50 5.86 1.19
C ALA A 14 11.95 6.70 2.35
N MET A 15 11.56 6.05 3.45
CA MET A 15 11.04 6.77 4.62
C MET A 15 12.09 7.66 5.27
N ARG A 16 13.34 7.22 5.34
CA ARG A 16 14.44 8.08 5.86
C ARG A 16 14.60 9.36 5.04
N ARG A 17 14.40 9.29 3.73
CA ARG A 17 14.48 10.48 2.86
C ARG A 17 13.27 11.38 2.99
N ARG A 18 12.07 10.81 3.03
CA ARG A 18 10.80 11.56 3.06
C ARG A 18 10.49 12.11 4.44
N CYS A 19 10.76 11.32 5.46
CA CYS A 19 10.38 11.57 6.85
C CYS A 19 11.56 11.26 7.78
N PRO A 20 12.55 12.18 7.87
CA PRO A 20 13.77 11.90 8.64
C PRO A 20 13.54 11.60 10.12
N ASN A 21 12.44 12.09 10.69
CA ASN A 21 12.10 11.90 12.10
C ASN A 21 11.15 10.73 12.35
N ALA A 22 10.69 10.05 11.30
CA ALA A 22 9.81 8.91 11.43
C ALA A 22 10.53 7.74 12.13
N ARG A 23 9.80 7.06 13.02
CA ARG A 23 10.32 5.89 13.72
C ARG A 23 9.44 4.68 13.43
N PRO A 24 10.03 3.54 13.04
CA PRO A 24 9.23 2.33 12.82
C PRO A 24 8.71 1.80 14.15
N VAL A 25 7.42 1.44 14.18
CA VAL A 25 6.82 0.68 15.28
C VAL A 25 6.94 -0.81 14.97
N GLY A 26 6.70 -1.19 13.70
CA GLY A 26 6.84 -2.56 13.23
C GLY A 26 5.69 -3.03 12.37
N PRO A 27 5.68 -4.33 12.02
CA PRO A 27 4.62 -4.92 11.23
C PRO A 27 3.24 -4.77 11.88
N ALA A 28 2.24 -4.54 11.03
CA ALA A 28 0.85 -4.42 11.45
C ALA A 28 -0.07 -4.92 10.33
N ARG A 29 -1.36 -5.09 10.64
CA ARG A 29 -2.32 -5.57 9.64
C ARG A 29 -3.62 -4.79 9.71
N LEU A 30 -4.19 -4.57 8.53
CA LEU A 30 -5.50 -3.97 8.34
C LEU A 30 -6.46 -5.09 7.94
N GLU A 31 -7.27 -5.54 8.89
CA GLU A 31 -8.23 -6.62 8.68
C GLU A 31 -9.43 -6.12 7.86
N ARG A 32 -10.12 -7.03 7.18
CA ARG A 32 -11.30 -6.76 6.35
C ARG A 32 -11.03 -5.79 5.21
N HIS A 33 -9.81 -5.80 4.71
CA HIS A 33 -9.39 -4.99 3.58
C HIS A 33 -8.51 -5.82 2.64
N ARG A 34 -8.53 -5.44 1.37
CA ARG A 34 -7.73 -6.05 0.33
C ARG A 34 -6.87 -4.99 -0.35
N PHE A 35 -5.62 -5.35 -0.61
CA PHE A 35 -4.72 -4.57 -1.47
C PHE A 35 -5.17 -4.68 -2.93
N PHE A 36 -5.11 -3.58 -3.66
CA PHE A 36 -5.28 -3.56 -5.11
C PHE A 36 -4.40 -2.47 -5.73
N VAL A 37 -4.16 -2.58 -7.03
CA VAL A 37 -3.52 -1.52 -7.81
C VAL A 37 -4.60 -0.76 -8.56
N GLY A 38 -4.62 0.56 -8.39
CA GLY A 38 -5.61 1.42 -9.02
C GLY A 38 -5.22 1.79 -10.45
N ILE A 39 -6.14 2.46 -11.14
CA ILE A 39 -5.98 2.84 -12.55
C ILE A 39 -4.77 3.77 -12.78
N ASP A 40 -4.36 4.51 -11.76
CA ASP A 40 -3.19 5.37 -11.83
C ASP A 40 -1.86 4.61 -11.68
N GLY A 41 -1.91 3.30 -11.45
CA GLY A 41 -0.74 2.43 -11.35
C GLY A 41 -0.16 2.29 -9.95
N TRP A 42 -0.78 2.90 -8.94
CA TRP A 42 -0.35 2.86 -7.54
C TRP A 42 -1.27 1.99 -6.69
N GLY A 43 -0.75 1.53 -5.55
CA GLY A 43 -1.50 0.68 -4.64
C GLY A 43 -2.52 1.44 -3.80
N SER A 44 -3.55 0.73 -3.40
CA SER A 44 -4.56 1.18 -2.46
C SER A 44 -5.12 -0.02 -1.70
N VAL A 45 -6.05 0.27 -0.81
CA VAL A 45 -6.79 -0.76 -0.06
C VAL A 45 -8.28 -0.49 -0.16
N ARG A 46 -9.08 -1.54 -0.10
CA ARG A 46 -10.53 -1.44 -0.11
C ARG A 46 -11.15 -2.46 0.84
N PRO A 47 -12.35 -2.18 1.37
CA PRO A 47 -13.05 -3.15 2.22
C PRO A 47 -13.28 -4.48 1.49
N GLN A 48 -12.96 -5.56 2.16
CA GLN A 48 -13.17 -6.92 1.67
C GLN A 48 -13.26 -7.87 2.85
N PRO A 49 -14.44 -8.43 3.16
CA PRO A 49 -14.56 -9.44 4.23
C PRO A 49 -13.62 -10.62 4.00
N GLY A 50 -12.98 -11.09 5.06
CA GLY A 50 -12.07 -12.23 5.00
C GLY A 50 -10.68 -11.95 4.45
N ALA A 51 -10.40 -10.75 3.95
CA ALA A 51 -9.07 -10.35 3.48
C ALA A 51 -8.32 -9.52 4.53
N THR A 52 -7.00 -9.52 4.45
CA THR A 52 -6.13 -8.76 5.34
C THR A 52 -4.99 -8.14 4.55
N VAL A 53 -4.77 -6.84 4.77
CA VAL A 53 -3.61 -6.12 4.24
C VAL A 53 -2.54 -6.08 5.32
N HIS A 54 -1.34 -6.51 4.97
CA HIS A 54 -0.19 -6.43 5.86
C HIS A 54 0.68 -5.23 5.48
N GLY A 55 1.23 -4.57 6.49
CA GLY A 55 2.06 -3.39 6.28
C GLY A 55 2.88 -3.07 7.51
N VAL A 56 3.31 -1.82 7.62
CA VAL A 56 4.20 -1.34 8.67
C VAL A 56 3.62 -0.09 9.32
N LEU A 57 3.63 -0.06 10.65
CA LEU A 57 3.31 1.14 11.41
C LEU A 57 4.56 1.98 11.62
N TRP A 58 4.38 3.28 11.41
CA TRP A 58 5.38 4.31 11.68
C TRP A 58 4.81 5.34 12.65
N ARG A 59 5.67 5.84 13.53
CA ARG A 59 5.38 7.01 14.35
C ARG A 59 5.93 8.24 13.65
N LEU A 60 5.06 9.21 13.36
CA LEU A 60 5.38 10.42 12.62
C LEU A 60 5.33 11.65 13.50
N THR A 61 6.20 12.62 13.23
CA THR A 61 6.09 14.00 13.71
C THR A 61 5.12 14.79 12.83
N PRO A 62 4.59 15.95 13.28
CA PRO A 62 3.77 16.80 12.41
C PRO A 62 4.47 17.23 11.11
N ARG A 63 5.79 17.42 11.15
CA ARG A 63 6.58 17.75 9.96
C ARG A 63 6.64 16.58 8.98
N ASP A 64 6.76 15.36 9.49
CA ASP A 64 6.72 14.14 8.66
C ASP A 64 5.35 13.98 7.99
N VAL A 65 4.27 14.25 8.72
CA VAL A 65 2.91 14.17 8.18
C VAL A 65 2.76 15.15 7.00
N ALA A 66 3.23 16.39 7.16
CA ALA A 66 3.18 17.39 6.09
C ALA A 66 3.99 16.95 4.87
N ALA A 67 5.16 16.37 5.06
CA ALA A 67 6.00 15.85 3.97
C ALA A 67 5.32 14.70 3.24
N LEU A 68 4.68 13.77 3.95
CA LEU A 68 3.93 12.67 3.34
C LEU A 68 2.70 13.17 2.57
N HIS A 69 1.96 14.12 3.11
CA HIS A 69 0.82 14.71 2.40
C HIS A 69 1.25 15.30 1.05
N ALA A 70 2.36 16.00 1.01
CA ALA A 70 2.91 16.53 -0.23
C ALA A 70 3.35 15.41 -1.19
N TYR A 71 4.01 14.37 -0.67
CA TYR A 71 4.45 13.23 -1.45
C TYR A 71 3.26 12.45 -2.05
N GLU A 72 2.20 12.24 -1.29
CA GLU A 72 1.01 11.49 -1.73
C GLU A 72 0.07 12.34 -2.59
N LEU A 73 0.42 13.59 -2.87
CA LEU A 73 -0.31 14.48 -3.76
C LEU A 73 -1.77 14.69 -3.33
N LEU A 74 -2.00 14.92 -2.05
CA LEU A 74 -3.35 15.17 -1.52
C LEU A 74 -4.00 16.40 -2.15
N ASP A 75 -3.23 17.45 -2.37
CA ASP A 75 -3.66 18.68 -3.02
C ASP A 75 -4.10 18.47 -4.48
N LYS A 76 -3.58 17.44 -5.15
CA LYS A 76 -3.95 17.05 -6.52
C LYS A 76 -5.09 16.04 -6.57
N GLY A 77 -5.60 15.61 -5.42
CA GLY A 77 -6.75 14.73 -5.35
C GLY A 77 -6.49 13.27 -5.71
N LEU A 78 -5.24 12.82 -5.67
CA LEU A 78 -4.91 11.41 -5.97
C LEU A 78 -5.31 10.49 -4.82
N TYR A 79 -4.96 10.85 -3.59
CA TYR A 79 -5.26 10.08 -2.38
C TYR A 79 -6.13 10.89 -1.41
N ASP A 80 -6.90 10.17 -0.61
CA ASP A 80 -7.55 10.68 0.59
C ASP A 80 -6.84 10.14 1.83
N VAL A 81 -6.83 10.94 2.90
CA VAL A 81 -6.41 10.48 4.22
C VAL A 81 -7.57 9.79 4.90
N ARG A 82 -7.32 8.61 5.44
CA ARG A 82 -8.26 7.86 6.26
C ARG A 82 -7.62 7.50 7.60
N HIS A 83 -8.44 7.37 8.63
CA HIS A 83 -8.03 6.80 9.91
C HIS A 83 -8.76 5.47 10.07
N LEU A 84 -7.99 4.38 10.09
CA LEU A 84 -8.53 3.03 10.09
C LEU A 84 -8.00 2.25 11.30
N PRO A 85 -8.79 1.32 11.85
CA PRO A 85 -8.32 0.46 12.93
C PRO A 85 -7.32 -0.56 12.37
N VAL A 86 -6.11 -0.52 12.90
CA VAL A 86 -4.99 -1.38 12.50
C VAL A 86 -4.57 -2.22 13.70
N ARG A 87 -4.31 -3.50 13.46
CA ARG A 87 -3.88 -4.41 14.52
C ARG A 87 -2.36 -4.50 14.55
N SER A 88 -1.79 -4.14 15.69
CA SER A 88 -0.37 -4.27 16.01
C SER A 88 -0.23 -5.22 17.18
N GLY A 89 0.24 -6.45 16.94
CA GLY A 89 0.18 -7.51 17.93
C GLY A 89 -1.26 -7.78 18.35
N ALA A 90 -1.56 -7.75 19.64
CA ALA A 90 -2.91 -7.91 20.18
C ALA A 90 -3.71 -6.59 20.23
N ARG A 91 -3.09 -5.44 19.95
CA ARG A 91 -3.71 -4.13 20.08
C ARG A 91 -4.35 -3.67 18.81
N LEU A 92 -5.55 -3.10 18.93
CA LEU A 92 -6.24 -2.42 17.83
C LEU A 92 -6.03 -0.92 17.99
N ILE A 93 -5.43 -0.28 16.99
CA ILE A 93 -4.97 1.12 17.08
C ILE A 93 -5.48 1.87 15.86
N SER A 94 -6.02 3.08 16.05
CA SER A 94 -6.35 3.96 14.93
C SER A 94 -5.07 4.50 14.31
N ALA A 95 -4.90 4.32 13.00
CA ALA A 95 -3.74 4.80 12.26
C ALA A 95 -4.18 5.54 11.00
N MET A 96 -3.44 6.60 10.69
CA MET A 96 -3.60 7.31 9.42
C MET A 96 -3.11 6.42 8.28
N THR A 97 -3.81 6.44 7.16
CA THR A 97 -3.36 5.80 5.93
C THR A 97 -3.89 6.56 4.71
N TYR A 98 -3.28 6.34 3.54
CA TYR A 98 -3.69 6.96 2.29
C TYR A 98 -4.44 5.96 1.44
N VAL A 99 -5.58 6.38 0.88
CA VAL A 99 -6.43 5.55 0.04
C VAL A 99 -6.71 6.30 -1.26
N LEU A 100 -6.55 5.64 -2.41
CA LEU A 100 -6.85 6.24 -3.71
C LEU A 100 -8.32 6.67 -3.79
N ARG A 101 -8.56 7.84 -4.33
CA ARG A 101 -9.93 8.30 -4.62
C ARG A 101 -10.58 7.45 -5.70
N ARG A 102 -9.82 7.09 -6.74
CA ARG A 102 -10.28 6.21 -7.83
C ARG A 102 -10.12 4.76 -7.42
N ARG A 103 -11.23 4.03 -7.41
CA ARG A 103 -11.27 2.63 -6.95
C ARG A 103 -11.16 1.61 -8.07
N SER A 104 -11.15 2.04 -9.33
CA SER A 104 -11.01 1.14 -10.47
C SER A 104 -9.62 0.50 -10.49
N PRO A 105 -9.53 -0.84 -10.62
CA PRO A 105 -8.24 -1.50 -10.74
C PRO A 105 -7.56 -1.15 -12.05
N GLY A 106 -6.23 -1.16 -12.03
CA GLY A 106 -5.43 -0.83 -13.18
C GLY A 106 -4.09 -1.54 -13.18
N ARG A 107 -3.30 -1.22 -14.19
CA ARG A 107 -1.97 -1.79 -14.40
C ARG A 107 -0.96 -1.09 -13.49
N PRO A 108 -0.14 -1.84 -12.72
CA PRO A 108 0.89 -1.23 -11.89
C PRO A 108 1.97 -0.54 -12.72
N LYS A 109 2.54 0.53 -12.18
CA LYS A 109 3.75 1.12 -12.72
C LYS A 109 4.88 0.08 -12.73
N PRO A 110 5.76 0.09 -13.77
CA PRO A 110 6.87 -0.87 -13.82
C PRO A 110 7.72 -0.86 -12.55
N GLY A 111 8.01 -2.04 -12.00
CA GLY A 111 8.83 -2.22 -10.81
C GLY A 111 8.16 -1.89 -9.48
N TYR A 112 6.95 -1.33 -9.48
CA TYR A 112 6.28 -0.90 -8.25
C TYR A 112 5.89 -2.08 -7.35
N VAL A 113 5.25 -3.10 -7.92
CA VAL A 113 4.79 -4.28 -7.18
C VAL A 113 5.98 -5.09 -6.66
N GLU A 114 7.03 -5.23 -7.46
CA GLU A 114 8.27 -5.92 -7.09
C GLU A 114 8.95 -5.21 -5.91
N MET A 115 8.96 -3.89 -5.90
CA MET A 115 9.50 -3.09 -4.80
C MET A 115 8.68 -3.29 -3.51
N ILE A 116 7.35 -3.32 -3.61
CA ILE A 116 6.48 -3.58 -2.45
C ILE A 116 6.76 -4.98 -1.89
N ALA A 117 6.84 -5.99 -2.74
CA ALA A 117 7.12 -7.37 -2.33
C ALA A 117 8.48 -7.48 -1.62
N ALA A 118 9.51 -6.83 -2.16
CA ALA A 118 10.83 -6.81 -1.55
C ALA A 118 10.81 -6.12 -0.17
N SER A 119 10.12 -4.99 -0.05
CA SER A 119 9.98 -4.27 1.21
C SER A 119 9.23 -5.12 2.26
N ALA A 120 8.17 -5.79 1.83
CA ALA A 120 7.39 -6.68 2.68
C ALA A 120 8.24 -7.85 3.21
N ARG A 121 9.11 -8.43 2.38
CA ARG A 121 10.07 -9.46 2.81
C ARG A 121 11.06 -8.91 3.83
N GLY A 122 11.54 -7.70 3.63
CA GLY A 122 12.44 -7.03 4.58
C GLY A 122 11.83 -6.81 5.96
N TRP A 123 10.51 -6.79 6.06
CA TRP A 123 9.77 -6.69 7.32
C TRP A 123 9.24 -8.04 7.82
N ASN A 124 9.56 -9.14 7.15
CA ASN A 124 9.07 -10.49 7.45
C ASN A 124 7.54 -10.60 7.47
N LEU A 125 6.87 -9.89 6.56
CA LEU A 125 5.42 -10.03 6.41
C LEU A 125 5.07 -11.43 5.88
N PRO A 126 3.83 -11.92 6.10
CA PRO A 126 3.45 -13.27 5.69
C PRO A 126 3.67 -13.54 4.20
N GLU A 127 4.33 -14.63 3.87
CA GLU A 127 4.69 -14.99 2.49
C GLU A 127 3.45 -15.16 1.59
N ALA A 128 2.36 -15.69 2.13
CA ALA A 128 1.10 -15.80 1.38
C ALA A 128 0.56 -14.43 0.96
N TYR A 129 0.68 -13.42 1.83
CA TYR A 129 0.31 -12.05 1.52
C TYR A 129 1.22 -11.46 0.45
N ILE A 130 2.53 -11.65 0.58
CA ILE A 130 3.52 -11.17 -0.41
C ILE A 130 3.22 -11.73 -1.78
N ARG A 131 2.90 -13.02 -1.88
CA ARG A 131 2.50 -13.66 -3.14
C ARG A 131 1.22 -13.04 -3.72
N SER A 132 0.25 -12.69 -2.88
CA SER A 132 -0.98 -12.05 -3.33
C SER A 132 -0.72 -10.67 -3.94
N VAL A 133 0.21 -9.90 -3.38
CA VAL A 133 0.65 -8.62 -3.93
C VAL A 133 1.40 -8.83 -5.24
N ALA A 134 2.31 -9.79 -5.29
CA ALA A 134 3.11 -10.09 -6.47
C ALA A 134 2.27 -10.47 -7.70
N ARG A 135 1.06 -11.02 -7.50
CA ARG A 135 0.14 -11.32 -8.62
C ARG A 135 -0.30 -10.09 -9.40
N TRP A 136 -0.12 -8.89 -8.88
CA TRP A 136 -0.40 -7.64 -9.59
C TRP A 136 0.71 -7.23 -10.56
N SER A 137 1.70 -8.07 -10.80
CA SER A 137 2.81 -7.79 -11.70
C SER A 137 2.35 -7.49 -13.13
N VAL A 138 3.24 -6.85 -13.92
CA VAL A 138 2.94 -6.47 -15.33
C VAL A 138 2.57 -7.67 -16.19
N SER A 139 3.20 -8.84 -15.97
CA SER A 139 2.92 -10.07 -16.73
C SER A 139 1.46 -10.51 -16.63
N ARG A 140 0.84 -10.37 -15.47
CA ARG A 140 -0.57 -10.67 -15.26
C ARG A 140 -1.47 -9.84 -16.19
N TRP A 141 -1.19 -8.56 -16.33
CA TRP A 141 -1.97 -7.65 -17.14
C TRP A 141 -1.78 -7.88 -18.64
N THR A 142 -0.58 -8.24 -19.04
CA THR A 142 -0.28 -8.61 -20.44
C THR A 142 -1.08 -9.85 -20.85
N GLY A 143 -1.15 -10.86 -19.99
CA GLY A 143 -1.96 -12.07 -20.24
C GLY A 143 -3.45 -11.77 -20.36
N ALA A 144 -3.99 -10.92 -19.51
CA ALA A 144 -5.41 -10.51 -19.56
C ALA A 144 -5.76 -9.81 -20.87
N ARG A 145 -4.87 -8.96 -21.38
CA ARG A 145 -5.08 -8.28 -22.69
C ARG A 145 -5.15 -9.24 -23.86
N VAL A 146 -4.31 -10.26 -23.86
CA VAL A 146 -4.30 -11.26 -24.94
C VAL A 146 -5.63 -12.02 -24.96
N ILE A 147 -6.19 -12.32 -23.79
CA ILE A 147 -7.50 -12.98 -23.68
C ILE A 147 -8.61 -12.09 -24.22
N GLU A 148 -8.61 -10.79 -23.88
CA GLU A 148 -9.62 -9.85 -24.36
C GLU A 148 -9.59 -9.65 -25.87
N THR A 149 -8.39 -9.59 -26.48
CA THR A 149 -8.25 -9.47 -27.94
C THR A 149 -8.67 -10.74 -28.66
N GLY A 150 -8.45 -11.90 -28.07
CA GLY A 150 -8.90 -13.19 -28.63
C GLY A 150 -10.42 -13.38 -28.64
N GLN A 151 -11.12 -12.71 -27.73
CA GLN A 151 -12.59 -12.76 -27.66
C GLN A 151 -13.30 -11.81 -28.63
N ARG A 152 -12.58 -10.85 -29.18
CA ARG A 152 -13.13 -9.91 -30.19
C ARG A 152 -12.88 -10.32 -31.63
N ALA A 153 -12.13 -11.35 -31.83
CA ALA A 153 -11.90 -11.94 -33.14
C ALA A 153 -12.89 -13.07 -33.41
#